data_26008cb0c2b2b3068cef930884c712a5
#
_entry.id   26008cb0c2b2b3068cef930884c712a5
#
_cell.length_a   1.000
_cell.length_b   1.000
_cell.length_c   1.000
_cell.angle_alpha   90.00
_cell.angle_beta   90.00
_cell.angle_gamma   90.00
#
_symmetry.space_group_name_H-M   'P 1'
#
loop_
_entity.id
_entity.type
_entity.pdbx_description
1 polymer ?
#
loop_
_entity_poly.entity_id
_entity_poly.type
_entity_poly.pdbx_seq_one_letter_code
_entity_poly.pdbx_strand_id
1 'polypeptide(L)'
;MINKTSLLLLLFLPQLLFSQIFKEKYITEANEFCTNWLSNLNNKSYGKAYNGFHEKVKLNSDSLSSCNAFSQLMGEFGTLNSRKLDTTFFQSNIEELGDGFYVFIEYTSFYKKIDLCQEYIIVGQNDNLKWKILRYDFSYANEELNKEDKK
;
A
#
# COMPACT_ATOMS: atom_id res chain seq x y z
N MET A 1 30.01 19.24 -38.21
CA MET A 1 30.67 18.14 -37.46
C MET A 1 29.90 17.93 -36.16
N ILE A 2 29.13 16.86 -36.03
CA ILE A 2 28.42 16.52 -34.77
C ILE A 2 29.49 15.98 -33.81
N ASN A 3 29.68 16.63 -32.67
CA ASN A 3 30.67 16.23 -31.68
C ASN A 3 30.30 14.82 -31.15
N LYS A 4 31.28 13.90 -31.09
CA LYS A 4 31.09 12.51 -30.61
C LYS A 4 30.48 12.45 -29.23
N THR A 5 30.69 13.44 -28.38
CA THR A 5 30.07 13.62 -27.06
C THR A 5 28.58 13.94 -27.14
N SER A 6 28.11 14.72 -28.11
CA SER A 6 26.67 15.01 -28.32
C SER A 6 25.89 13.78 -28.78
N LEU A 7 26.50 12.91 -29.58
CA LEU A 7 25.86 11.67 -30.05
C LEU A 7 25.67 10.66 -28.92
N LEU A 8 26.63 10.59 -27.97
CA LEU A 8 26.51 9.72 -26.79
C LEU A 8 25.35 10.13 -25.85
N LEU A 9 25.18 11.45 -25.69
CA LEU A 9 24.09 11.97 -24.84
C LEU A 9 22.69 11.64 -25.39
N LEU A 10 22.53 11.65 -26.71
CA LEU A 10 21.27 11.35 -27.40
C LEU A 10 20.85 9.88 -27.24
N LEU A 11 21.79 8.96 -27.04
CA LEU A 11 21.50 7.52 -26.86
C LEU A 11 20.99 7.17 -25.45
N PHE A 12 21.28 8.00 -24.43
CA PHE A 12 20.84 7.75 -23.05
C PHE A 12 19.46 8.36 -22.74
N LEU A 13 19.01 9.39 -23.46
CA LEU A 13 17.71 10.04 -23.26
C LEU A 13 16.49 9.09 -23.34
N PRO A 14 16.38 8.18 -24.33
CA PRO A 14 15.22 7.30 -24.41
C PRO A 14 15.14 6.30 -23.24
N GLN A 15 16.26 5.84 -22.70
CA GLN A 15 16.27 4.87 -21.61
C GLN A 15 15.71 5.45 -20.31
N LEU A 16 15.93 6.73 -20.01
CA LEU A 16 15.38 7.40 -18.83
C LEU A 16 13.86 7.59 -18.94
N LEU A 17 13.36 7.91 -20.13
CA LEU A 17 11.91 8.07 -20.38
C LEU A 17 11.16 6.73 -20.22
N PHE A 18 11.70 5.63 -20.76
CA PHE A 18 11.11 4.32 -20.60
C PHE A 18 11.04 3.88 -19.13
N SER A 19 12.10 4.13 -18.35
CA SER A 19 12.12 3.79 -16.92
C SER A 19 11.03 4.52 -16.12
N GLN A 20 10.76 5.80 -16.42
CA GLN A 20 9.71 6.58 -15.78
C GLN A 20 8.32 6.07 -16.14
N ILE A 21 8.05 5.78 -17.40
CA ILE A 21 6.74 5.26 -17.87
C ILE A 21 6.40 3.94 -17.18
N PHE A 22 7.38 3.03 -17.03
CA PHE A 22 7.15 1.76 -16.32
C PHE A 22 6.85 1.98 -14.84
N LYS A 23 7.54 2.89 -14.15
CA LYS A 23 7.27 3.19 -12.74
C LYS A 23 5.86 3.75 -12.53
N GLU A 24 5.43 4.70 -13.36
CA GLU A 24 4.09 5.28 -13.30
C GLU A 24 3.01 4.22 -13.53
N LYS A 25 3.22 3.32 -14.49
CA LYS A 25 2.32 2.19 -14.72
C LYS A 25 2.19 1.30 -13.47
N TYR A 26 3.31 0.92 -12.86
CA TYR A 26 3.30 0.08 -11.66
C TYR A 26 2.63 0.78 -10.47
N ILE A 27 2.88 2.07 -10.29
CA ILE A 27 2.22 2.88 -9.27
C ILE A 27 0.70 2.90 -9.48
N THR A 28 0.26 3.12 -10.72
CA THR A 28 -1.17 3.15 -11.06
C THR A 28 -1.85 1.80 -10.78
N GLU A 29 -1.29 0.71 -11.29
CA GLU A 29 -1.84 -0.64 -11.09
C GLU A 29 -1.87 -1.05 -9.61
N ALA A 30 -0.81 -0.72 -8.85
CA ALA A 30 -0.74 -1.00 -7.42
C ALA A 30 -1.76 -0.18 -6.62
N ASN A 31 -1.96 1.10 -6.97
CA ASN A 31 -2.99 1.94 -6.33
C ASN A 31 -4.40 1.43 -6.60
N GLU A 32 -4.71 1.02 -7.83
CA GLU A 32 -6.00 0.41 -8.19
C GLU A 32 -6.24 -0.87 -7.39
N PHE A 33 -5.24 -1.75 -7.33
CA PHE A 33 -5.31 -2.97 -6.53
C PHE A 33 -5.54 -2.66 -5.03
N CYS A 34 -4.75 -1.72 -4.48
CA CYS A 34 -4.84 -1.32 -3.08
C CYS A 34 -6.21 -0.73 -2.73
N THR A 35 -6.74 0.15 -3.58
CA THR A 35 -8.08 0.73 -3.42
C THR A 35 -9.17 -0.35 -3.38
N ASN A 36 -9.10 -1.33 -4.29
CA ASN A 36 -10.02 -2.46 -4.31
C ASN A 36 -9.89 -3.34 -3.06
N TRP A 37 -8.67 -3.56 -2.59
CA TRP A 37 -8.40 -4.31 -1.37
C TRP A 37 -8.99 -3.63 -0.13
N LEU A 38 -8.75 -2.34 0.03
CA LEU A 38 -9.32 -1.52 1.11
C LEU A 38 -10.86 -1.48 1.05
N SER A 39 -11.43 -1.44 -0.15
CA SER A 39 -12.88 -1.56 -0.34
C SER A 39 -13.43 -2.89 0.19
N ASN A 40 -12.70 -4.00 0.00
CA ASN A 40 -13.11 -5.28 0.57
C ASN A 40 -13.10 -5.25 2.11
N LEU A 41 -12.14 -4.59 2.76
CA LEU A 41 -12.12 -4.40 4.21
C LEU A 41 -13.34 -3.59 4.67
N ASN A 42 -13.58 -2.42 4.07
CA ASN A 42 -14.67 -1.53 4.43
C ASN A 42 -16.06 -2.16 4.22
N ASN A 43 -16.19 -3.02 3.20
CA ASN A 43 -17.42 -3.75 2.87
C ASN A 43 -17.53 -5.10 3.61
N LYS A 44 -16.68 -5.36 4.61
CA LYS A 44 -16.66 -6.58 5.42
C LYS A 44 -16.46 -7.87 4.60
N SER A 45 -15.88 -7.76 3.42
CA SER A 45 -15.51 -8.90 2.57
C SER A 45 -14.14 -9.45 2.96
N TYR A 46 -13.97 -9.82 4.24
CA TYR A 46 -12.68 -10.14 4.84
C TYR A 46 -11.96 -11.33 4.19
N GLY A 47 -12.70 -12.33 3.73
CA GLY A 47 -12.11 -13.43 2.96
C GLY A 47 -11.48 -12.97 1.63
N LYS A 48 -12.10 -11.98 0.95
CA LYS A 48 -11.49 -11.37 -0.24
C LYS A 48 -10.26 -10.54 0.12
N ALA A 49 -10.31 -9.81 1.24
CA ALA A 49 -9.16 -9.06 1.73
C ALA A 49 -7.99 -10.01 2.08
N TYR A 50 -8.24 -11.11 2.79
CA TYR A 50 -7.23 -12.14 3.05
C TYR A 50 -6.61 -12.71 1.76
N ASN A 51 -7.42 -12.98 0.74
CA ASN A 51 -6.93 -13.46 -0.56
C ASN A 51 -6.06 -12.44 -1.30
N GLY A 52 -6.14 -11.18 -0.94
CA GLY A 52 -5.29 -10.10 -1.43
C GLY A 52 -3.89 -10.09 -0.85
N PHE A 53 -3.62 -10.80 0.25
CA PHE A 53 -2.28 -10.90 0.81
C PHE A 53 -1.33 -11.69 -0.08
N HIS A 54 -0.07 -11.28 -0.03
CA HIS A 54 1.05 -12.00 -0.63
C HIS A 54 1.23 -13.38 0.04
N GLU A 55 1.69 -14.36 -0.72
CA GLU A 55 1.92 -15.72 -0.25
C GLU A 55 2.89 -15.75 0.96
N LYS A 56 3.92 -14.91 0.96
CA LYS A 56 4.86 -14.75 2.11
C LYS A 56 4.15 -14.32 3.40
N VAL A 57 3.11 -13.48 3.32
CA VAL A 57 2.31 -13.06 4.49
C VAL A 57 1.44 -14.21 4.98
N LYS A 58 0.85 -14.97 4.06
CA LYS A 58 -0.01 -16.11 4.36
C LYS A 58 0.70 -17.28 5.02
N LEU A 59 2.02 -17.39 4.88
CA LEU A 59 2.80 -18.41 5.60
C LEU A 59 2.73 -18.26 7.12
N ASN A 60 2.51 -17.04 7.61
CA ASN A 60 2.49 -16.72 9.04
C ASN A 60 1.09 -16.36 9.57
N SER A 61 0.05 -16.50 8.75
CA SER A 61 -1.32 -16.14 9.13
C SER A 61 -2.34 -17.04 8.44
N ASP A 62 -3.30 -17.56 9.21
CA ASP A 62 -4.42 -18.30 8.64
C ASP A 62 -5.60 -17.37 8.30
N SER A 63 -6.48 -17.89 7.44
CA SER A 63 -7.62 -17.10 6.94
C SER A 63 -8.63 -16.76 8.05
N LEU A 64 -8.87 -17.65 9.00
CA LEU A 64 -9.88 -17.43 10.05
C LEU A 64 -9.40 -16.35 11.02
N SER A 65 -8.16 -16.46 11.52
CA SER A 65 -7.56 -15.46 12.41
C SER A 65 -7.48 -14.09 11.74
N SER A 66 -7.07 -14.04 10.48
CA SER A 66 -7.00 -12.80 9.72
C SER A 66 -8.38 -12.15 9.52
N CYS A 67 -9.41 -12.93 9.17
CA CYS A 67 -10.77 -12.41 9.02
C CYS A 67 -11.33 -11.90 10.35
N ASN A 68 -11.04 -12.57 11.46
CA ASN A 68 -11.45 -12.12 12.80
C ASN A 68 -10.74 -10.80 13.17
N ALA A 69 -9.43 -10.70 12.93
CA ALA A 69 -8.66 -9.47 13.16
C ALA A 69 -9.21 -8.29 12.34
N PHE A 70 -9.52 -8.50 11.06
CA PHE A 70 -10.14 -7.47 10.22
C PHE A 70 -11.53 -7.08 10.73
N SER A 71 -12.33 -8.05 11.18
CA SER A 71 -13.66 -7.78 11.72
C SER A 71 -13.58 -6.93 12.99
N GLN A 72 -12.64 -7.24 13.88
CA GLN A 72 -12.41 -6.46 15.09
C GLN A 72 -11.93 -5.04 14.73
N LEU A 73 -10.90 -4.93 13.89
CA LEU A 73 -10.34 -3.65 13.45
C LEU A 73 -11.42 -2.73 12.84
N MET A 74 -12.20 -3.24 11.89
CA MET A 74 -13.28 -2.47 11.26
C MET A 74 -14.42 -2.17 12.23
N GLY A 75 -14.62 -3.00 13.25
CA GLY A 75 -15.53 -2.74 14.35
C GLY A 75 -15.08 -1.58 15.25
N GLU A 76 -13.78 -1.47 15.50
CA GLU A 76 -13.15 -0.37 16.24
C GLU A 76 -13.17 0.94 15.44
N PHE A 77 -12.86 0.89 14.14
CA PHE A 77 -12.86 2.07 13.27
C PHE A 77 -14.26 2.58 12.93
N GLY A 78 -15.19 1.67 12.75
CA GLY A 78 -16.54 1.99 12.26
C GLY A 78 -16.57 2.20 10.76
N THR A 79 -17.60 2.89 10.29
CA THR A 79 -17.78 3.16 8.84
C THR A 79 -16.77 4.18 8.37
N LEU A 80 -16.16 3.93 7.19
CA LEU A 80 -15.30 4.90 6.51
C LEU A 80 -16.14 6.10 6.07
N ASN A 81 -15.71 7.30 6.46
CA ASN A 81 -16.30 8.58 6.03
C ASN A 81 -15.59 9.09 4.78
N SER A 82 -14.25 9.13 4.82
CA SER A 82 -13.43 9.54 3.68
C SER A 82 -12.02 8.97 3.77
N ARG A 83 -11.36 8.83 2.62
CA ARG A 83 -9.95 8.45 2.50
C ARG A 83 -9.30 9.27 1.41
N LYS A 84 -8.12 9.79 1.69
CA LYS A 84 -7.32 10.58 0.77
C LYS A 84 -5.97 9.91 0.60
N LEU A 85 -5.52 9.74 -0.65
CA LEU A 85 -4.16 9.33 -0.97
C LEU A 85 -3.22 10.51 -0.68
N ASP A 86 -2.21 10.29 0.16
CA ASP A 86 -1.22 11.29 0.51
C ASP A 86 0.07 11.09 -0.27
N THR A 87 0.59 9.87 -0.27
CA THR A 87 1.88 9.54 -0.89
C THR A 87 1.82 8.19 -1.57
N THR A 88 2.52 8.08 -2.70
CA THR A 88 2.79 6.81 -3.35
C THR A 88 4.14 6.86 -4.05
N PHE A 89 4.94 5.80 -3.92
CA PHE A 89 6.22 5.68 -4.60
C PHE A 89 6.61 4.23 -4.85
N PHE A 90 7.41 4.02 -5.88
CA PHE A 90 7.89 2.72 -6.31
C PHE A 90 9.31 2.47 -5.80
N GLN A 91 9.58 1.22 -5.38
CA GLN A 91 10.92 0.71 -5.10
C GLN A 91 11.14 -0.65 -5.78
N SER A 92 12.36 -0.89 -6.28
CA SER A 92 12.75 -2.16 -6.88
C SER A 92 13.51 -3.09 -5.93
N ASN A 93 13.80 -2.60 -4.73
CA ASN A 93 14.48 -3.36 -3.67
C ASN A 93 14.00 -2.91 -2.30
N ILE A 94 13.75 -3.86 -1.41
CA ILE A 94 13.53 -3.64 0.02
C ILE A 94 14.47 -4.59 0.75
N GLU A 95 15.28 -4.09 1.70
CA GLU A 95 16.31 -4.84 2.40
C GLU A 95 15.81 -6.19 2.94
N GLU A 96 14.61 -6.21 3.53
CA GLU A 96 14.01 -7.40 4.13
C GLU A 96 13.38 -8.36 3.12
N LEU A 97 13.02 -7.89 1.92
CA LEU A 97 12.27 -8.65 0.91
C LEU A 97 13.10 -9.00 -0.33
N GLY A 98 14.21 -8.27 -0.54
CA GLY A 98 15.09 -8.40 -1.71
C GLY A 98 14.61 -7.63 -2.93
N ASP A 99 15.10 -8.01 -4.11
CA ASP A 99 14.72 -7.41 -5.39
C ASP A 99 13.29 -7.78 -5.76
N GLY A 100 12.55 -6.82 -6.30
CA GLY A 100 11.13 -7.00 -6.66
C GLY A 100 10.50 -5.71 -7.16
N PHE A 101 9.18 -5.73 -7.31
CA PHE A 101 8.40 -4.56 -7.67
C PHE A 101 7.47 -4.22 -6.49
N TYR A 102 7.77 -3.12 -5.81
CA TYR A 102 7.08 -2.69 -4.60
C TYR A 102 6.55 -1.28 -4.75
N VAL A 103 5.35 -1.05 -4.25
CA VAL A 103 4.75 0.29 -4.16
C VAL A 103 4.35 0.54 -2.71
N PHE A 104 4.81 1.65 -2.18
CA PHE A 104 4.43 2.18 -0.88
C PHE A 104 3.30 3.17 -1.08
N ILE A 105 2.26 3.04 -0.29
CA ILE A 105 1.04 3.82 -0.42
C ILE A 105 0.61 4.29 0.97
N GLU A 106 0.38 5.57 1.12
CA GLU A 106 -0.06 6.18 2.37
C GLU A 106 -1.38 6.91 2.17
N TYR A 107 -2.29 6.73 3.11
CA TYR A 107 -3.58 7.41 3.13
C TYR A 107 -3.82 8.09 4.46
N THR A 108 -4.49 9.24 4.39
CA THR A 108 -5.22 9.83 5.52
C THR A 108 -6.68 9.42 5.39
N SER A 109 -7.19 8.74 6.42
CA SER A 109 -8.55 8.21 6.47
C SER A 109 -9.30 8.75 7.68
N PHE A 110 -10.60 8.94 7.51
CA PHE A 110 -11.52 9.38 8.55
C PHE A 110 -12.63 8.34 8.67
N TYR A 111 -12.79 7.80 9.86
CA TYR A 111 -13.80 6.80 10.16
C TYR A 111 -14.81 7.35 11.15
N LYS A 112 -15.96 6.72 11.28
CA LYS A 112 -17.03 7.16 12.22
C LYS A 112 -16.57 7.21 13.67
N LYS A 113 -15.64 6.34 14.07
CA LYS A 113 -15.14 6.23 15.44
C LYS A 113 -13.70 6.69 15.62
N ILE A 114 -13.00 6.98 14.53
CA ILE A 114 -11.61 7.43 14.50
C ILE A 114 -11.53 8.67 13.61
N ASP A 115 -11.23 9.82 14.21
CA ASP A 115 -11.22 11.10 13.52
C ASP A 115 -10.08 11.25 12.54
N LEU A 116 -8.92 10.65 12.83
CA LEU A 116 -7.75 10.67 11.97
C LEU A 116 -7.02 9.33 12.06
N CYS A 117 -6.90 8.63 10.95
CA CYS A 117 -6.13 7.41 10.82
C CYS A 117 -5.14 7.55 9.65
N GLN A 118 -3.86 7.35 9.95
CA GLN A 118 -2.82 7.21 8.92
C GLN A 118 -2.70 5.73 8.58
N GLU A 119 -2.88 5.37 7.31
CA GLU A 119 -2.79 4.00 6.82
C GLU A 119 -1.55 3.87 5.92
N TYR A 120 -0.73 2.85 6.17
CA TYR A 120 0.53 2.57 5.46
C TYR A 120 0.46 1.19 4.83
N ILE A 121 0.63 1.12 3.52
CA ILE A 121 0.47 -0.12 2.78
C ILE A 121 1.68 -0.35 1.89
N ILE A 122 2.20 -1.58 1.93
CA ILE A 122 3.20 -2.05 0.98
C ILE A 122 2.54 -3.09 0.09
N VAL A 123 2.56 -2.82 -1.19
CA VAL A 123 2.06 -3.73 -2.23
C VAL A 123 3.26 -4.25 -3.02
N GLY A 124 3.33 -5.55 -3.25
CA GLY A 124 4.37 -6.17 -4.06
C GLY A 124 3.80 -7.07 -5.13
N GLN A 125 4.53 -7.26 -6.23
CA GLN A 125 4.19 -8.30 -7.22
C GLN A 125 4.67 -9.66 -6.74
N ASN A 126 3.81 -10.67 -6.87
CA ASN A 126 4.18 -12.06 -6.66
C ASN A 126 4.81 -12.69 -7.92
N ASP A 127 5.18 -13.97 -7.86
CA ASP A 127 5.81 -14.70 -8.96
C ASP A 127 4.97 -14.74 -10.26
N ASN A 128 3.65 -14.51 -10.15
CA ASN A 128 2.73 -14.41 -11.28
C ASN A 128 2.50 -12.96 -11.74
N LEU A 129 3.35 -12.03 -11.32
CA LEU A 129 3.27 -10.59 -11.62
C LEU A 129 1.94 -9.94 -11.19
N LYS A 130 1.30 -10.49 -10.15
CA LYS A 130 0.06 -9.93 -9.59
C LYS A 130 0.37 -9.14 -8.34
N TRP A 131 -0.20 -7.95 -8.23
CA TRP A 131 -0.12 -7.12 -7.04
C TRP A 131 -0.77 -7.81 -5.84
N LYS A 132 -0.09 -7.75 -4.70
CA LYS A 132 -0.49 -8.37 -3.44
C LYS A 132 -0.09 -7.48 -2.27
N ILE A 133 -0.86 -7.51 -1.19
CA ILE A 133 -0.52 -6.81 0.06
C ILE A 133 0.60 -7.57 0.78
N LEU A 134 1.70 -6.89 1.02
CA LEU A 134 2.81 -7.37 1.84
C LEU A 134 2.70 -6.84 3.27
N ARG A 135 2.18 -5.63 3.45
CA ARG A 135 2.04 -4.98 4.74
C ARG A 135 0.84 -4.04 4.76
N TYR A 136 0.13 -4.02 5.85
CA TYR A 136 -0.89 -3.03 6.18
C TYR A 136 -0.72 -2.63 7.63
N ASP A 137 -0.30 -1.40 7.86
CA ASP A 137 -0.17 -0.78 9.16
C ASP A 137 -1.04 0.46 9.23
N PHE A 138 -1.33 0.89 10.45
CA PHE A 138 -2.08 2.12 10.70
C PHE A 138 -1.65 2.74 12.03
N SER A 139 -1.83 4.05 12.13
CA SER A 139 -1.71 4.80 13.37
C SER A 139 -2.86 5.79 13.50
N TYR A 140 -3.37 5.98 14.71
CA TYR A 140 -4.41 6.96 15.02
C TYR A 140 -4.25 7.48 16.46
N ALA A 141 -4.71 8.72 16.69
CA ALA A 141 -4.72 9.29 18.03
C ALA A 141 -5.96 8.76 18.79
N ASN A 142 -5.73 8.09 19.91
CA ASN A 142 -6.82 7.76 20.85
C ASN A 142 -7.04 8.96 21.78
N GLU A 143 -8.19 9.62 21.69
CA GLU A 143 -8.53 10.74 22.59
C GLU A 143 -8.59 10.34 24.06
N GLU A 144 -8.76 9.05 24.35
CA GLU A 144 -8.84 8.56 25.74
C GLU A 144 -7.52 8.64 26.49
N LEU A 145 -6.38 8.48 25.80
CA LEU A 145 -5.05 8.58 26.42
C LEU A 145 -4.64 10.02 26.76
N ASN A 146 -5.23 11.02 26.09
CA ASN A 146 -4.92 12.43 26.33
C ASN A 146 -5.70 13.05 27.51
N LYS A 147 -6.62 12.33 28.15
CA LYS A 147 -7.39 12.82 29.30
C LYS A 147 -6.73 12.52 30.64
N GLU A 148 -5.81 11.57 30.73
CA GLU A 148 -5.12 11.24 31.97
C GLU A 148 -3.94 12.17 32.28
N ASP A 149 -3.32 12.81 31.29
CA ASP A 149 -2.19 13.73 31.49
C ASP A 149 -2.62 15.17 31.86
N LYS A 150 -3.90 15.45 32.04
CA LYS A 150 -4.45 16.78 32.40
C LYS A 150 -5.08 16.85 33.78
N LYS A 151 -4.71 15.97 34.70
CA LYS A 151 -5.11 16.07 36.11
C LYS A 151 -3.95 16.36 37.04
#